data_b8451389e6c0e405e8ae0a4b111be21a
#
_entry.id   b8451389e6c0e405e8ae0a4b111be21a
#
_cell.length_a   1.000
_cell.length_b   1.000
_cell.length_c   1.000
_cell.angle_alpha   90.00
_cell.angle_beta   90.00
_cell.angle_gamma   90.00
#
_symmetry.space_group_name_H-M   'P 1'
#
loop_
_entity.id
_entity.type
_entity.pdbx_description
1 polymer ?
#
loop_
_entity_poly.entity_id
_entity_poly.type
_entity_poly.pdbx_seq_one_letter_code
_entity_poly.pdbx_strand_id
1 'polypeptide(L)'
;MRSIKRAAVIIGLGIIVIGALFWAYEYKHSRGDVQTLNEADLGDTDKVASATGLDKDTAKELQAKIEGAQTRPADVTYYIPSQTVEAAADKVVTQVKTQDPSAPAAVTEKTDKTLVVSNTEAQKVDVYKISLKKEHKVKAGVSVIDSKVYPTVGYQAGRVEGLVLMDGIKVKGGTVMYTVAEW
;
A
#
# COMPACT_ATOMS: atom_id res chain seq x y z
N MET A 1 22.54 -33.89 -19.70
CA MET A 1 22.16 -32.58 -20.31
C MET A 1 20.66 -32.33 -20.49
N ARG A 2 19.80 -33.28 -20.85
CA ARG A 2 18.33 -33.08 -20.98
C ARG A 2 17.61 -32.76 -19.65
N SER A 3 18.04 -33.28 -18.52
CA SER A 3 17.46 -33.04 -17.19
C SER A 3 17.62 -31.60 -16.72
N ILE A 4 18.80 -31.00 -16.91
CA ILE A 4 19.09 -29.62 -16.50
C ILE A 4 18.27 -28.59 -17.26
N LYS A 5 18.08 -28.83 -18.58
CA LYS A 5 17.23 -27.95 -19.40
C LYS A 5 15.76 -27.98 -18.97
N ARG A 6 15.24 -29.17 -18.58
CA ARG A 6 13.86 -29.28 -18.06
C ARG A 6 13.70 -28.61 -16.70
N ALA A 7 14.68 -28.75 -15.80
CA ALA A 7 14.65 -28.08 -14.51
C ALA A 7 14.68 -26.53 -14.67
N ALA A 8 15.51 -25.99 -15.56
CA ALA A 8 15.57 -24.58 -15.84
C ALA A 8 14.26 -24.01 -16.41
N VAL A 9 13.59 -24.77 -17.28
CA VAL A 9 12.28 -24.40 -17.83
C VAL A 9 11.19 -24.37 -16.76
N ILE A 10 11.18 -25.37 -15.86
CA ILE A 10 10.21 -25.45 -14.76
C ILE A 10 10.42 -24.28 -13.77
N ILE A 11 11.66 -23.97 -13.45
CA ILE A 11 11.98 -22.83 -12.57
C ILE A 11 11.58 -21.51 -13.24
N GLY A 12 11.88 -21.33 -14.52
CA GLY A 12 11.49 -20.14 -15.28
C GLY A 12 9.98 -19.95 -15.33
N LEU A 13 9.22 -21.03 -15.58
CA LEU A 13 7.75 -21.02 -15.54
C LEU A 13 7.22 -20.70 -14.13
N GLY A 14 7.83 -21.24 -13.09
CA GLY A 14 7.47 -20.94 -11.69
C GLY A 14 7.65 -19.47 -11.36
N ILE A 15 8.75 -18.85 -11.77
CA ILE A 15 9.01 -17.42 -11.56
C ILE A 15 7.99 -16.56 -12.31
N ILE A 16 7.66 -16.93 -13.56
CA ILE A 16 6.66 -16.20 -14.35
C ILE A 16 5.27 -16.28 -13.69
N VAL A 17 4.87 -17.46 -13.21
CA VAL A 17 3.57 -17.65 -12.55
C VAL A 17 3.52 -16.86 -11.23
N ILE A 18 4.58 -16.92 -10.41
CA ILE A 18 4.68 -16.15 -9.17
C ILE A 18 4.66 -14.65 -9.49
N GLY A 19 5.40 -14.21 -10.49
CA GLY A 19 5.40 -12.81 -10.94
C GLY A 19 4.03 -12.34 -11.43
N ALA A 20 3.32 -13.17 -12.19
CA ALA A 20 1.98 -12.88 -12.68
C ALA A 20 0.94 -12.83 -11.54
N LEU A 21 1.02 -13.76 -10.58
CA LEU A 21 0.17 -13.76 -9.39
C LEU A 21 0.45 -12.54 -8.50
N PHE A 22 1.72 -12.18 -8.33
CA PHE A 22 2.12 -10.99 -7.59
C PHE A 22 1.64 -9.72 -8.29
N TRP A 23 1.80 -9.63 -9.61
CA TRP A 23 1.30 -8.51 -10.41
C TRP A 23 -0.22 -8.39 -10.36
N ALA A 24 -0.95 -9.52 -10.45
CA ALA A 24 -2.40 -9.55 -10.33
C ALA A 24 -2.87 -9.18 -8.91
N TYR A 25 -2.14 -9.60 -7.88
CA TYR A 25 -2.38 -9.22 -6.49
C TYR A 25 -2.15 -7.71 -6.29
N GLU A 26 -1.02 -7.18 -6.74
CA GLU A 26 -0.73 -5.75 -6.69
C GLU A 26 -1.74 -4.94 -7.50
N TYR A 27 -2.09 -5.39 -8.70
CA TYR A 27 -3.09 -4.72 -9.55
C TYR A 27 -4.47 -4.66 -8.87
N LYS A 28 -4.85 -5.69 -8.15
CA LYS A 28 -6.11 -5.73 -7.39
C LYS A 28 -6.06 -4.89 -6.11
N HIS A 29 -4.90 -4.79 -5.44
CA HIS A 29 -4.72 -4.06 -4.19
C HIS A 29 -4.15 -2.65 -4.38
N SER A 30 -3.56 -2.34 -5.53
CA SER A 30 -3.01 -1.01 -5.83
C SER A 30 -4.05 0.01 -6.33
N ARG A 31 -5.31 -0.38 -6.44
CA ARG A 31 -6.39 0.59 -6.47
C ARG A 31 -6.55 1.08 -5.04
N GLY A 32 -5.84 2.16 -4.70
CA GLY A 32 -5.93 2.79 -3.40
C GLY A 32 -7.39 2.87 -2.98
N ASP A 33 -7.73 2.22 -1.87
CA ASP A 33 -9.10 2.17 -1.38
C ASP A 33 -9.49 3.59 -0.99
N VAL A 34 -10.43 4.16 -1.75
CA VAL A 34 -10.90 5.53 -1.56
C VAL A 34 -12.17 5.46 -0.75
N GLN A 35 -12.15 6.05 0.42
CA GLN A 35 -13.26 6.05 1.36
C GLN A 35 -13.71 7.48 1.65
N THR A 36 -15.01 7.64 1.85
CA THR A 36 -15.62 8.91 2.25
C THR A 36 -15.93 8.85 3.74
N LEU A 37 -15.54 9.89 4.47
CA LEU A 37 -15.88 10.06 5.88
C LEU A 37 -16.41 11.48 6.10
N ASN A 38 -17.39 11.59 7.02
CA ASN A 38 -17.78 12.89 7.52
C ASN A 38 -16.78 13.32 8.59
N GLU A 39 -16.44 14.61 8.66
CA GLU A 39 -15.53 15.14 9.66
C GLU A 39 -16.00 14.84 11.09
N ALA A 40 -17.29 14.84 11.36
CA ALA A 40 -17.85 14.48 12.66
C ALA A 40 -17.57 13.01 13.08
N ASP A 41 -17.29 12.13 12.12
CA ASP A 41 -17.04 10.71 12.36
C ASP A 41 -15.55 10.38 12.55
N LEU A 42 -14.66 11.35 12.27
CA LEU A 42 -13.20 11.17 12.40
C LEU A 42 -12.75 10.93 13.86
N GLY A 43 -13.50 11.47 14.83
CA GLY A 43 -13.22 11.26 16.26
C GLY A 43 -13.57 9.86 16.77
N ASP A 44 -14.29 9.04 15.99
CA ASP A 44 -14.76 7.71 16.39
C ASP A 44 -13.96 6.61 15.67
N THR A 45 -13.07 5.93 16.40
CA THR A 45 -12.22 4.86 15.85
C THR A 45 -13.03 3.72 15.24
N ASP A 46 -14.20 3.38 15.77
CA ASP A 46 -15.04 2.31 15.25
C ASP A 46 -15.69 2.69 13.92
N LYS A 47 -16.08 3.94 13.77
CA LYS A 47 -16.58 4.47 12.50
C LYS A 47 -15.46 4.56 11.45
N VAL A 48 -14.28 5.01 11.84
CA VAL A 48 -13.10 5.03 10.95
C VAL A 48 -12.75 3.60 10.51
N ALA A 49 -12.71 2.63 11.44
CA ALA A 49 -12.46 1.22 11.13
C ALA A 49 -13.51 0.66 10.17
N SER A 50 -14.78 0.89 10.45
CA SER A 50 -15.90 0.42 9.61
C SER A 50 -15.87 1.02 8.21
N ALA A 51 -15.65 2.33 8.10
CA ALA A 51 -15.61 3.04 6.82
C ALA A 51 -14.38 2.66 5.99
N THR A 52 -13.23 2.40 6.63
CA THR A 52 -11.97 2.09 5.93
C THR A 52 -11.72 0.60 5.74
N GLY A 53 -12.52 -0.27 6.38
CA GLY A 53 -12.30 -1.71 6.38
C GLY A 53 -11.00 -2.14 7.07
N LEU A 54 -10.43 -1.29 7.91
CA LEU A 54 -9.21 -1.56 8.67
C LEU A 54 -9.55 -2.19 10.02
N ASP A 55 -8.61 -2.94 10.59
CA ASP A 55 -8.68 -3.35 11.98
C ASP A 55 -8.56 -2.12 12.93
N LYS A 56 -9.00 -2.27 14.19
CA LYS A 56 -9.06 -1.15 15.14
C LYS A 56 -7.72 -0.49 15.41
N ASP A 57 -6.64 -1.27 15.45
CA ASP A 57 -5.31 -0.74 15.76
C ASP A 57 -4.79 0.12 14.60
N THR A 58 -4.95 -0.37 13.36
CA THR A 58 -4.62 0.37 12.15
C THR A 58 -5.54 1.58 11.95
N ALA A 59 -6.84 1.47 12.30
CA ALA A 59 -7.77 2.59 12.26
C ALA A 59 -7.40 3.69 13.26
N LYS A 60 -6.94 3.31 14.46
CA LYS A 60 -6.44 4.24 15.46
C LYS A 60 -5.15 4.95 15.01
N GLU A 61 -4.24 4.22 14.36
CA GLU A 61 -3.04 4.82 13.76
C GLU A 61 -3.43 5.79 12.64
N LEU A 62 -4.38 5.40 11.80
CA LEU A 62 -4.94 6.25 10.75
C LEU A 62 -5.56 7.52 11.34
N GLN A 63 -6.38 7.39 12.38
CA GLN A 63 -7.00 8.51 13.09
C GLN A 63 -5.94 9.47 13.65
N ALA A 64 -4.91 8.96 14.32
CA ALA A 64 -3.81 9.78 14.83
C ALA A 64 -3.05 10.50 13.70
N LYS A 65 -2.88 9.85 12.54
CA LYS A 65 -2.28 10.49 11.36
C LYS A 65 -3.19 11.57 10.76
N ILE A 66 -4.49 11.38 10.78
CA ILE A 66 -5.47 12.38 10.31
C ILE A 66 -5.50 13.56 11.28
N GLU A 67 -5.57 13.32 12.58
CA GLU A 67 -5.50 14.37 13.61
C GLU A 67 -4.19 15.16 13.50
N GLY A 68 -3.06 14.46 13.31
CA GLY A 68 -1.77 15.08 13.02
C GLY A 68 -1.73 15.82 11.67
N ALA A 69 -2.52 15.40 10.68
CA ALA A 69 -2.63 16.06 9.39
C ALA A 69 -3.62 17.23 9.41
N GLN A 70 -4.60 17.25 10.31
CA GLN A 70 -5.46 18.41 10.54
C GLN A 70 -4.68 19.62 11.11
N THR A 71 -3.53 19.38 11.75
CA THR A 71 -2.58 20.44 12.10
C THR A 71 -1.72 20.89 10.91
N ARG A 72 -1.77 20.18 9.77
CA ARG A 72 -1.16 20.55 8.50
C ARG A 72 -2.28 20.84 7.50
N PRO A 73 -2.05 21.72 6.50
CA PRO A 73 -3.00 21.87 5.41
C PRO A 73 -3.22 20.51 4.73
N ALA A 74 -4.47 20.21 4.34
CA ALA A 74 -4.79 19.03 3.55
C ALA A 74 -3.94 19.01 2.27
N ASP A 75 -3.60 17.82 1.77
CA ASP A 75 -2.82 17.67 0.53
C ASP A 75 -3.54 18.38 -0.64
N VAL A 76 -4.87 18.30 -0.65
CA VAL A 76 -5.72 19.09 -1.55
C VAL A 76 -7.02 19.45 -0.86
N THR A 77 -7.40 20.73 -0.95
CA THR A 77 -8.72 21.23 -0.52
C THR A 77 -9.50 21.70 -1.74
N TYR A 78 -10.68 21.15 -1.95
CA TYR A 78 -11.60 21.61 -2.97
C TYR A 78 -12.68 22.48 -2.34
N TYR A 79 -12.77 23.73 -2.77
CA TYR A 79 -13.95 24.55 -2.62
C TYR A 79 -14.81 24.34 -3.85
N ILE A 80 -15.78 23.44 -3.77
CA ILE A 80 -16.65 23.14 -4.90
C ILE A 80 -17.96 23.87 -4.67
N PRO A 81 -18.37 24.75 -5.59
CA PRO A 81 -19.72 25.30 -5.60
C PRO A 81 -20.69 24.18 -6.03
N SER A 82 -21.00 23.29 -5.13
CA SER A 82 -21.93 22.18 -5.31
C SER A 82 -23.16 22.42 -4.44
N GLN A 83 -24.30 21.91 -4.85
CA GLN A 83 -25.52 22.02 -4.08
C GLN A 83 -25.44 21.30 -2.72
N THR A 84 -24.59 20.25 -2.62
CA THR A 84 -24.26 19.57 -1.36
C THR A 84 -22.80 19.20 -1.32
N VAL A 85 -22.18 19.27 -0.13
CA VAL A 85 -20.78 18.89 0.10
C VAL A 85 -20.59 17.39 -0.11
N GLU A 86 -21.59 16.58 0.20
CA GLU A 86 -21.61 15.15 -0.01
C GLU A 86 -21.49 14.79 -1.51
N ALA A 87 -22.27 15.44 -2.36
CA ALA A 87 -22.20 15.24 -3.81
C ALA A 87 -20.82 15.64 -4.37
N ALA A 88 -20.20 16.66 -3.78
CA ALA A 88 -18.84 17.05 -4.11
C ALA A 88 -17.83 15.98 -3.68
N ALA A 89 -17.96 15.42 -2.48
CA ALA A 89 -17.11 14.34 -2.00
C ALA A 89 -17.21 13.09 -2.91
N ASP A 90 -18.42 12.68 -3.29
CA ASP A 90 -18.65 11.55 -4.20
C ASP A 90 -18.02 11.78 -5.58
N LYS A 91 -18.07 13.00 -6.08
CA LYS A 91 -17.39 13.35 -7.33
C LYS A 91 -15.87 13.21 -7.20
N VAL A 92 -15.29 13.70 -6.10
CA VAL A 92 -13.85 13.57 -5.83
C VAL A 92 -13.47 12.08 -5.71
N VAL A 93 -14.25 11.27 -4.98
CA VAL A 93 -14.05 9.82 -4.90
C VAL A 93 -14.05 9.19 -6.29
N THR A 94 -15.00 9.58 -7.14
CA THR A 94 -15.07 9.07 -8.51
C THR A 94 -13.83 9.46 -9.31
N GLN A 95 -13.39 10.72 -9.23
CA GLN A 95 -12.20 11.20 -9.92
C GLN A 95 -10.93 10.44 -9.47
N VAL A 96 -10.78 10.17 -8.17
CA VAL A 96 -9.65 9.36 -7.66
C VAL A 96 -9.72 7.93 -8.16
N LYS A 97 -10.90 7.29 -8.12
CA LYS A 97 -11.09 5.90 -8.57
C LYS A 97 -10.86 5.73 -10.07
N THR A 98 -11.28 6.68 -10.87
CA THR A 98 -11.11 6.64 -12.34
C THR A 98 -9.77 7.19 -12.80
N GLN A 99 -8.97 7.76 -11.89
CA GLN A 99 -7.74 8.49 -12.24
C GLN A 99 -8.01 9.56 -13.30
N ASP A 100 -9.07 10.35 -13.09
CA ASP A 100 -9.52 11.37 -14.04
C ASP A 100 -8.38 12.36 -14.32
N PRO A 101 -7.95 12.50 -15.60
CA PRO A 101 -6.87 13.41 -15.96
C PRO A 101 -7.23 14.89 -15.77
N SER A 102 -8.51 15.22 -15.59
CA SER A 102 -8.94 16.56 -15.25
C SER A 102 -8.76 16.92 -13.78
N ALA A 103 -8.55 15.91 -12.92
CA ALA A 103 -8.28 16.13 -11.51
C ALA A 103 -6.79 16.50 -11.29
N PRO A 104 -6.46 17.32 -10.28
CA PRO A 104 -5.08 17.61 -9.93
C PRO A 104 -4.26 16.33 -9.68
N ALA A 105 -3.00 16.32 -10.12
CA ALA A 105 -2.12 15.16 -9.96
C ALA A 105 -2.01 14.70 -8.51
N ALA A 106 -1.99 15.63 -7.54
CA ALA A 106 -1.97 15.33 -6.11
C ALA A 106 -3.18 14.52 -5.64
N VAL A 107 -4.32 14.62 -6.33
CA VAL A 107 -5.55 13.85 -6.02
C VAL A 107 -5.49 12.46 -6.62
N THR A 108 -4.95 12.31 -7.82
CA THR A 108 -4.88 11.04 -8.55
C THR A 108 -3.62 10.24 -8.22
N GLU A 109 -2.65 10.82 -7.51
CA GLU A 109 -1.46 10.12 -7.05
C GLU A 109 -1.84 8.87 -6.24
N LYS A 110 -1.17 7.76 -6.53
CA LYS A 110 -1.42 6.48 -5.85
C LYS A 110 -0.79 6.47 -4.46
N THR A 111 -1.62 6.20 -3.47
CA THR A 111 -1.20 5.97 -2.08
C THR A 111 -1.92 4.73 -1.54
N ASP A 112 -1.49 4.22 -0.39
CA ASP A 112 -2.10 3.02 0.19
C ASP A 112 -3.59 3.24 0.53
N LYS A 113 -3.92 4.43 1.06
CA LYS A 113 -5.30 4.85 1.29
C LYS A 113 -5.49 6.32 0.88
N THR A 114 -6.65 6.62 0.33
CA THR A 114 -7.09 8.01 0.08
C THR A 114 -8.38 8.22 0.86
N LEU A 115 -8.37 9.20 1.75
CA LEU A 115 -9.52 9.58 2.54
C LEU A 115 -10.06 10.90 2.01
N VAL A 116 -11.35 10.91 1.71
CA VAL A 116 -12.08 12.11 1.29
C VAL A 116 -13.00 12.52 2.45
N VAL A 117 -12.74 13.66 3.04
CA VAL A 117 -13.46 14.16 4.20
C VAL A 117 -14.37 15.31 3.77
N SER A 118 -15.66 15.15 4.01
CA SER A 118 -16.65 16.21 3.79
C SER A 118 -16.83 17.02 5.07
N ASN A 119 -16.74 18.34 4.95
CA ASN A 119 -17.06 19.28 6.01
C ASN A 119 -18.21 20.19 5.55
N THR A 120 -19.41 19.89 6.05
CA THR A 120 -20.62 20.61 5.68
C THR A 120 -20.65 22.02 6.25
N GLU A 121 -20.06 22.24 7.44
CA GLU A 121 -20.02 23.56 8.08
C GLU A 121 -19.10 24.52 7.32
N ALA A 122 -17.93 24.05 6.93
CA ALA A 122 -16.93 24.82 6.18
C ALA A 122 -17.17 24.81 4.66
N GLN A 123 -18.19 24.10 4.16
CA GLN A 123 -18.50 23.96 2.73
C GLN A 123 -17.27 23.54 1.90
N LYS A 124 -16.51 22.55 2.39
CA LYS A 124 -15.29 22.06 1.75
C LYS A 124 -15.18 20.55 1.75
N VAL A 125 -14.37 20.04 0.85
CA VAL A 125 -13.95 18.64 0.78
C VAL A 125 -12.43 18.60 0.85
N ASP A 126 -11.90 17.92 1.85
CA ASP A 126 -10.47 17.71 2.05
C ASP A 126 -10.09 16.31 1.61
N VAL A 127 -8.95 16.19 0.92
CA VAL A 127 -8.40 14.91 0.47
C VAL A 127 -7.09 14.66 1.20
N TYR A 128 -7.02 13.54 1.90
CA TYR A 128 -5.83 13.10 2.62
C TYR A 128 -5.24 11.86 1.95
N LYS A 129 -3.98 11.93 1.60
CA LYS A 129 -3.19 10.82 1.06
C LYS A 129 -2.42 10.16 2.20
N ILE A 130 -2.66 8.87 2.40
CA ILE A 130 -2.15 8.16 3.56
C ILE A 130 -1.34 6.96 3.10
N SER A 131 -0.08 6.92 3.53
CA SER A 131 0.77 5.74 3.38
C SER A 131 0.77 4.94 4.67
N LEU A 132 0.34 3.69 4.59
CA LEU A 132 0.36 2.76 5.70
C LEU A 132 1.70 2.03 5.76
N LYS A 133 2.20 1.78 6.96
CA LYS A 133 3.41 1.00 7.15
C LYS A 133 3.13 -0.45 6.76
N LYS A 134 3.83 -0.97 5.74
CA LYS A 134 3.71 -2.37 5.33
C LYS A 134 4.65 -3.20 6.21
N GLU A 135 4.08 -3.92 7.16
CA GLU A 135 4.85 -4.75 8.09
C GLU A 135 5.41 -6.02 7.45
N HIS A 136 4.74 -6.50 6.38
CA HIS A 136 5.11 -7.73 5.69
C HIS A 136 5.65 -7.45 4.29
N LYS A 137 6.86 -7.94 4.00
CA LYS A 137 7.51 -7.76 2.69
C LYS A 137 8.10 -9.09 2.23
N VAL A 138 7.85 -9.44 0.96
CA VAL A 138 8.58 -10.52 0.29
C VAL A 138 9.65 -9.87 -0.57
N LYS A 139 10.87 -10.41 -0.49
CA LYS A 139 12.02 -9.89 -1.22
C LYS A 139 12.61 -11.00 -2.08
N ALA A 140 13.08 -10.66 -3.26
CA ALA A 140 13.83 -11.56 -4.12
C ALA A 140 15.09 -10.84 -4.58
N GLY A 141 16.19 -11.58 -4.69
CA GLY A 141 17.46 -11.01 -5.06
C GLY A 141 18.50 -12.08 -5.38
N VAL A 142 19.74 -11.68 -5.41
CA VAL A 142 20.90 -12.55 -5.61
C VAL A 142 21.94 -12.27 -4.54
N SER A 143 22.58 -13.32 -4.06
CA SER A 143 23.73 -13.25 -3.15
C SER A 143 24.97 -13.80 -3.84
N VAL A 144 26.10 -13.16 -3.64
CA VAL A 144 27.38 -13.62 -4.19
C VAL A 144 28.24 -14.13 -3.03
N ILE A 145 28.60 -15.43 -3.07
CA ILE A 145 29.43 -16.08 -2.09
C ILE A 145 30.50 -16.87 -2.84
N ASP A 146 31.75 -16.69 -2.48
CA ASP A 146 32.90 -17.37 -3.13
C ASP A 146 32.86 -17.28 -4.66
N SER A 147 32.58 -16.08 -5.18
CA SER A 147 32.45 -15.80 -6.63
C SER A 147 31.34 -16.58 -7.33
N LYS A 148 30.42 -17.18 -6.59
CA LYS A 148 29.23 -17.85 -7.11
C LYS A 148 27.99 -17.03 -6.77
N VAL A 149 27.05 -16.98 -7.72
CA VAL A 149 25.78 -16.25 -7.60
C VAL A 149 24.68 -17.23 -7.18
N TYR A 150 23.97 -16.90 -6.12
CA TYR A 150 22.86 -17.67 -5.57
C TYR A 150 21.59 -16.84 -5.58
N PRO A 151 20.48 -17.33 -6.18
CA PRO A 151 19.17 -16.73 -5.99
C PRO A 151 18.80 -16.72 -4.51
N THR A 152 18.22 -15.62 -4.08
CA THR A 152 17.86 -15.40 -2.67
C THR A 152 16.40 -14.97 -2.59
N VAL A 153 15.64 -15.56 -1.68
CA VAL A 153 14.28 -15.18 -1.35
C VAL A 153 14.22 -14.83 0.12
N GLY A 154 13.54 -13.74 0.44
CA GLY A 154 13.40 -13.26 1.80
C GLY A 154 11.99 -12.91 2.17
N TYR A 155 11.72 -12.95 3.46
CA TYR A 155 10.49 -12.49 4.05
C TYR A 155 10.80 -11.63 5.27
N GLN A 156 10.20 -10.45 5.31
CA GLN A 156 10.31 -9.52 6.43
C GLN A 156 8.94 -9.38 7.10
N ALA A 157 8.93 -9.47 8.42
CA ALA A 157 7.79 -9.19 9.27
C ALA A 157 8.20 -8.15 10.32
N GLY A 158 7.66 -6.95 10.21
CA GLY A 158 8.08 -5.83 11.04
C GLY A 158 9.58 -5.58 10.93
N ARG A 159 10.30 -5.72 12.06
CA ARG A 159 11.75 -5.50 12.15
C ARG A 159 12.61 -6.75 11.89
N VAL A 160 11.99 -7.92 11.77
CA VAL A 160 12.70 -9.18 11.55
C VAL A 160 12.65 -9.55 10.08
N GLU A 161 13.79 -9.92 9.50
CA GLU A 161 13.91 -10.39 8.12
C GLU A 161 14.64 -11.72 8.07
N GLY A 162 14.08 -12.70 7.38
CA GLY A 162 14.71 -13.97 7.05
C GLY A 162 15.02 -14.06 5.56
N LEU A 163 16.21 -14.50 5.20
CA LEU A 163 16.65 -14.72 3.82
C LEU A 163 17.07 -16.16 3.65
N VAL A 164 16.74 -16.76 2.52
CA VAL A 164 17.16 -18.11 2.14
C VAL A 164 17.89 -18.05 0.81
N LEU A 165 19.10 -18.62 0.78
CA LEU A 165 19.92 -18.74 -0.42
C LEU A 165 19.67 -20.12 -1.05
N MET A 166 19.45 -20.12 -2.35
CA MET A 166 19.12 -21.33 -3.11
C MET A 166 20.26 -21.72 -4.06
N ASP A 167 20.57 -23.03 -4.10
CA ASP A 167 21.47 -23.62 -5.09
C ASP A 167 20.64 -24.60 -5.92
N GLY A 168 20.07 -24.11 -7.02
CA GLY A 168 19.00 -24.82 -7.74
C GLY A 168 17.74 -24.94 -6.87
N ILE A 169 17.40 -26.16 -6.48
CA ILE A 169 16.24 -26.47 -5.61
C ILE A 169 16.64 -26.72 -4.15
N LYS A 170 17.93 -26.64 -3.83
CA LYS A 170 18.44 -26.90 -2.47
C LYS A 170 18.69 -25.60 -1.74
N VAL A 171 18.35 -25.58 -0.46
CA VAL A 171 18.75 -24.48 0.43
C VAL A 171 20.25 -24.61 0.68
N LYS A 172 20.99 -23.55 0.37
CA LYS A 172 22.44 -23.47 0.58
C LYS A 172 22.78 -22.83 1.93
N GLY A 173 21.95 -21.89 2.36
CA GLY A 173 22.13 -21.16 3.61
C GLY A 173 20.97 -20.22 3.85
N GLY A 174 21.01 -19.56 5.00
CA GLY A 174 20.02 -18.55 5.36
C GLY A 174 20.63 -17.51 6.27
N THR A 175 19.98 -16.35 6.34
CA THR A 175 20.36 -15.23 7.18
C THR A 175 19.11 -14.72 7.88
N VAL A 176 19.24 -14.36 9.16
CA VAL A 176 18.22 -13.63 9.90
C VAL A 176 18.81 -12.27 10.26
N MET A 177 18.07 -11.22 9.95
CA MET A 177 18.44 -9.85 10.24
C MET A 177 17.38 -9.18 11.09
N TYR A 178 17.82 -8.20 11.89
CA TYR A 178 16.93 -7.36 12.69
C TYR A 178 17.21 -5.89 12.39
N THR A 179 16.17 -5.12 12.10
CA THR A 179 16.29 -3.68 11.85
C THR A 179 16.45 -2.94 13.18
N VAL A 180 17.64 -2.42 13.43
CA VAL A 180 18.02 -1.76 14.71
C VAL A 180 17.50 -0.33 14.74
N ALA A 181 17.44 0.37 13.58
CA ALA A 181 17.00 1.75 13.47
C ALA A 181 16.23 1.96 12.16
N GLU A 182 15.22 2.82 12.24
CA GLU A 182 14.47 3.37 11.09
C GLU A 182 14.38 4.88 11.31
N TRP A 183 14.61 5.68 10.29
CA TRP A 183 14.53 7.15 10.30
C TRP A 183 13.78 7.67 9.09
#